data_9e4efb4aca5d0b5a0a6814f83aa15a0d
#
_entry.id   9e4efb4aca5d0b5a0a6814f83aa15a0d
#
_cell.length_a   1.000
_cell.length_b   1.000
_cell.length_c   1.000
_cell.angle_alpha   90.00
_cell.angle_beta   90.00
_cell.angle_gamma   90.00
#
_symmetry.space_group_name_H-M   'P 1'
#
loop_
_entity.id
_entity.type
_entity.pdbx_description
1 polymer ?
#
loop_
_entity_poly.entity_id
_entity_poly.type
_entity_poly.pdbx_seq_one_letter_code
_entity_poly.pdbx_strand_id
1 'polypeptide(L)'
;MRKTITALAVALIATSANSETIEQRVAPCLACHGEKGQSETENTPSLGGQQAPYTLIQLFMFREKLRTFEPMNEMAKPLTDDDLRTFSDFIAKIPKPAAPADAGDPARLQRGQALVQQHRCDTCHNPDLSGKENVPRIANQREDYLAKTLAEYKDNSRHGYDASMAEVMAPIAAEQIADLAYFVARMR
;
A
#
# COMPACT_ATOMS: atom_id res chain seq x y z
N MET A 1 -79.71 1.48 -2.87
CA MET A 1 -78.51 0.63 -2.89
C MET A 1 -77.28 1.54 -2.98
N ARG A 2 -76.60 1.80 -1.86
CA ARG A 2 -75.35 2.62 -1.78
C ARG A 2 -74.17 1.68 -1.96
N LYS A 3 -73.37 1.89 -3.03
CA LYS A 3 -72.11 1.17 -3.26
C LYS A 3 -71.00 1.90 -2.53
N THR A 4 -70.48 1.30 -1.47
CA THR A 4 -69.29 1.74 -0.76
C THR A 4 -68.05 1.29 -1.56
N ILE A 5 -67.27 2.25 -2.06
CA ILE A 5 -65.96 2.01 -2.73
C ILE A 5 -64.89 2.07 -1.61
N THR A 6 -64.32 0.93 -1.26
CA THR A 6 -63.19 0.86 -0.33
C THR A 6 -61.90 1.14 -1.11
N ALA A 7 -61.31 2.33 -0.88
CA ALA A 7 -60.00 2.63 -1.45
C ALA A 7 -58.88 1.91 -0.67
N LEU A 8 -58.16 1.05 -1.35
CA LEU A 8 -56.97 0.35 -0.80
C LEU A 8 -55.76 1.28 -0.97
N ALA A 9 -55.27 1.83 0.13
CA ALA A 9 -54.06 2.63 0.14
C ALA A 9 -52.86 1.70 0.12
N VAL A 10 -52.13 1.68 -1.00
CA VAL A 10 -50.84 0.99 -1.12
C VAL A 10 -49.76 1.91 -0.56
N ALA A 11 -49.22 1.61 0.60
CA ALA A 11 -48.05 2.30 1.15
C ALA A 11 -46.79 1.85 0.41
N LEU A 12 -46.20 2.74 -0.38
CA LEU A 12 -44.86 2.56 -0.95
C LEU A 12 -43.84 2.71 0.19
N ILE A 13 -43.24 1.59 0.60
CA ILE A 13 -42.06 1.59 1.48
C ILE A 13 -40.84 1.96 0.60
N ALA A 14 -40.42 3.21 0.69
CA ALA A 14 -39.15 3.64 0.09
C ALA A 14 -38.01 3.01 0.90
N THR A 15 -37.43 1.92 0.40
CA THR A 15 -36.16 1.40 0.93
C THR A 15 -35.05 2.35 0.53
N SER A 16 -34.56 3.16 1.49
CA SER A 16 -33.35 3.95 1.31
C SER A 16 -32.19 2.99 1.10
N ALA A 17 -31.67 2.88 -0.12
CA ALA A 17 -30.43 2.22 -0.38
C ALA A 17 -29.32 3.07 0.28
N ASN A 18 -28.86 2.69 1.48
CA ASN A 18 -27.65 3.25 2.05
C ASN A 18 -26.49 2.78 1.18
N SER A 19 -25.92 3.69 0.38
CA SER A 19 -24.66 3.42 -0.29
C SER A 19 -23.56 3.31 0.76
N GLU A 20 -22.74 2.24 0.71
CA GLU A 20 -21.58 2.08 1.59
C GLU A 20 -20.65 3.28 1.49
N THR A 21 -20.14 3.75 2.64
CA THR A 21 -19.12 4.80 2.66
C THR A 21 -17.77 4.25 2.20
N ILE A 22 -16.85 5.14 1.82
CA ILE A 22 -15.51 4.71 1.40
C ILE A 22 -14.78 3.98 2.52
N GLU A 23 -14.96 4.39 3.77
CA GLU A 23 -14.38 3.74 4.95
C GLU A 23 -14.86 2.30 5.08
N GLN A 24 -16.15 2.06 4.90
CA GLN A 24 -16.74 0.72 4.93
C GLN A 24 -16.19 -0.16 3.79
N ARG A 25 -16.04 0.40 2.60
CA ARG A 25 -15.56 -0.33 1.43
C ARG A 25 -14.06 -0.67 1.51
N VAL A 26 -13.25 0.16 2.17
CA VAL A 26 -11.81 -0.05 2.36
C VAL A 26 -11.50 -0.88 3.61
N ALA A 27 -12.44 -1.01 4.56
CA ALA A 27 -12.23 -1.74 5.80
C ALA A 27 -11.67 -3.18 5.62
N PRO A 28 -12.11 -3.99 4.64
CA PRO A 28 -11.51 -5.31 4.39
C PRO A 28 -10.01 -5.25 4.06
N CYS A 29 -9.53 -4.21 3.38
CA CYS A 29 -8.12 -4.00 3.09
C CYS A 29 -7.34 -3.69 4.37
N LEU A 30 -7.90 -2.80 5.20
CA LEU A 30 -7.27 -2.34 6.44
C LEU A 30 -7.20 -3.44 7.51
N ALA A 31 -8.01 -4.50 7.42
CA ALA A 31 -7.92 -5.64 8.32
C ALA A 31 -6.52 -6.29 8.34
N CYS A 32 -5.82 -6.33 7.19
CA CYS A 32 -4.45 -6.83 7.08
C CYS A 32 -3.43 -5.70 7.07
N HIS A 33 -3.76 -4.57 6.42
CA HIS A 33 -2.84 -3.45 6.25
C HIS A 33 -2.82 -2.47 7.44
N GLY A 34 -3.57 -2.78 8.50
CA GLY A 34 -3.71 -1.99 9.73
C GLY A 34 -4.83 -0.95 9.63
N GLU A 35 -5.68 -0.87 10.66
CA GLU A 35 -6.85 0.03 10.70
C GLU A 35 -6.51 1.50 10.42
N LYS A 36 -5.31 1.92 10.85
CA LYS A 36 -4.77 3.27 10.60
C LYS A 36 -3.75 3.30 9.47
N GLY A 37 -3.71 2.27 8.63
CA GLY A 37 -2.76 2.14 7.52
C GLY A 37 -1.33 1.79 7.95
N GLN A 38 -1.10 1.43 9.22
CA GLN A 38 0.15 0.88 9.72
C GLN A 38 -0.02 -0.60 10.05
N SER A 39 0.52 -1.48 9.22
CA SER A 39 0.35 -2.92 9.33
C SER A 39 1.18 -3.51 10.48
N GLU A 40 0.58 -4.42 11.23
CA GLU A 40 1.24 -5.28 12.21
C GLU A 40 1.40 -6.73 11.70
N THR A 41 0.80 -7.03 10.55
CA THR A 41 0.85 -8.35 9.92
C THR A 41 2.17 -8.56 9.19
N GLU A 42 2.83 -9.67 9.44
CA GLU A 42 4.11 -10.02 8.83
C GLU A 42 4.04 -10.00 7.30
N ASN A 43 5.08 -9.43 6.66
CA ASN A 43 5.20 -9.29 5.21
C ASN A 43 4.05 -8.54 4.52
N THR A 44 3.19 -7.86 5.29
CA THR A 44 2.09 -7.05 4.75
C THR A 44 2.45 -5.57 4.87
N PRO A 45 2.43 -4.80 3.76
CA PRO A 45 2.88 -3.41 3.79
C PRO A 45 1.91 -2.49 4.53
N SER A 46 2.47 -1.49 5.20
CA SER A 46 1.72 -0.33 5.67
C SER A 46 1.31 0.56 4.50
N LEU A 47 0.04 0.93 4.43
CA LEU A 47 -0.52 1.70 3.31
C LEU A 47 -0.66 3.19 3.61
N GLY A 48 -0.69 3.62 4.88
CA GLY A 48 -0.96 5.00 5.25
C GLY A 48 -0.04 6.00 4.57
N GLY A 49 -0.60 7.07 3.98
CA GLY A 49 0.14 8.10 3.26
C GLY A 49 0.93 7.60 2.06
N GLN A 50 0.53 6.47 1.45
CA GLN A 50 1.15 6.00 0.21
C GLN A 50 0.69 6.87 -0.96
N GLN A 51 1.55 7.04 -1.96
CA GLN A 51 1.26 7.81 -3.16
C GLN A 51 0.06 7.20 -3.91
N ALA A 52 -0.97 8.02 -4.20
CA ALA A 52 -2.17 7.54 -4.86
C ALA A 52 -1.89 6.92 -6.25
N PRO A 53 -1.06 7.52 -7.13
CA PRO A 53 -0.71 6.89 -8.40
C PRO A 53 -0.01 5.54 -8.24
N TYR A 54 0.89 5.41 -7.26
CA TYR A 54 1.54 4.13 -6.97
C TYR A 54 0.52 3.07 -6.51
N THR A 55 -0.36 3.42 -5.57
CA THR A 55 -1.38 2.51 -5.05
C THR A 55 -2.32 2.05 -6.17
N LEU A 56 -2.76 2.98 -7.03
CA LEU A 56 -3.61 2.68 -8.18
C LEU A 56 -2.94 1.66 -9.10
N ILE A 57 -1.67 1.89 -9.46
CA ILE A 57 -0.90 0.95 -10.30
C ILE A 57 -0.80 -0.42 -9.63
N GLN A 58 -0.52 -0.49 -8.32
CA GLN A 58 -0.40 -1.77 -7.64
C GLN A 58 -1.74 -2.54 -7.60
N LEU A 59 -2.84 -1.86 -7.30
CA LEU A 59 -4.18 -2.46 -7.33
C LEU A 59 -4.55 -2.95 -8.74
N PHE A 60 -4.26 -2.15 -9.77
CA PHE A 60 -4.43 -2.55 -11.16
C PHE A 60 -3.60 -3.80 -11.50
N MET A 61 -2.31 -3.81 -11.15
CA MET A 61 -1.44 -4.96 -11.42
C MET A 61 -1.92 -6.23 -10.71
N PHE A 62 -2.44 -6.13 -9.50
CA PHE A 62 -3.04 -7.28 -8.80
C PHE A 62 -4.34 -7.74 -9.47
N ARG A 63 -5.22 -6.82 -9.86
CA ARG A 63 -6.48 -7.14 -10.54
C ARG A 63 -6.25 -7.87 -11.85
N GLU A 64 -5.31 -7.38 -12.65
CA GLU A 64 -4.96 -7.95 -13.97
C GLU A 64 -3.95 -9.10 -13.88
N LYS A 65 -3.56 -9.54 -12.66
CA LYS A 65 -2.56 -10.61 -12.43
C LYS A 65 -1.19 -10.33 -13.06
N LEU A 66 -0.86 -9.07 -13.31
CA LEU A 66 0.47 -8.63 -13.73
C LEU A 66 1.48 -8.67 -12.57
N ARG A 67 0.98 -8.62 -11.35
CA ARG A 67 1.69 -8.92 -10.11
C ARG A 67 0.95 -10.03 -9.38
N THR A 68 1.66 -11.14 -9.11
CA THR A 68 1.05 -12.32 -8.51
C THR A 68 1.31 -12.37 -7.00
N PHE A 69 0.26 -12.30 -6.23
CA PHE A 69 0.21 -12.58 -4.80
C PHE A 69 -1.25 -12.88 -4.44
N GLU A 70 -1.61 -14.14 -4.27
CA GLU A 70 -3.00 -14.60 -4.24
C GLU A 70 -3.93 -13.86 -3.28
N PRO A 71 -3.57 -13.52 -2.02
CA PRO A 71 -4.46 -12.72 -1.20
C PRO A 71 -4.84 -11.39 -1.86
N MET A 72 -3.87 -10.69 -2.49
CA MET A 72 -4.13 -9.41 -3.13
C MET A 72 -4.79 -9.54 -4.50
N ASN A 73 -4.50 -10.59 -5.25
CA ASN A 73 -5.17 -10.85 -6.53
C ASN A 73 -6.68 -11.09 -6.32
N GLU A 74 -7.08 -11.88 -5.33
CA GLU A 74 -8.50 -12.10 -5.03
C GLU A 74 -9.16 -10.83 -4.45
N MET A 75 -8.47 -10.07 -3.62
CA MET A 75 -8.99 -8.80 -3.07
C MET A 75 -9.18 -7.73 -4.15
N ALA A 76 -8.28 -7.65 -5.12
CA ALA A 76 -8.35 -6.65 -6.18
C ALA A 76 -9.30 -7.04 -7.34
N LYS A 77 -9.54 -8.32 -7.54
CA LYS A 77 -10.33 -8.86 -8.67
C LYS A 77 -11.71 -8.22 -8.88
N PRO A 78 -12.53 -7.93 -7.83
CA PRO A 78 -13.84 -7.32 -8.01
C PRO A 78 -13.79 -5.79 -8.21
N LEU A 79 -12.63 -5.14 -8.09
CA LEU A 79 -12.53 -3.69 -8.09
C LEU A 79 -12.74 -3.12 -9.49
N THR A 80 -13.59 -2.11 -9.60
CA THR A 80 -13.77 -1.29 -10.80
C THR A 80 -12.64 -0.25 -10.92
N ASP A 81 -12.52 0.40 -12.08
CA ASP A 81 -11.56 1.51 -12.24
C ASP A 81 -11.84 2.67 -11.30
N ASP A 82 -13.11 2.93 -10.98
CA ASP A 82 -13.48 3.95 -10.00
C ASP A 82 -13.10 3.55 -8.57
N ASP A 83 -13.17 2.26 -8.25
CA ASP A 83 -12.66 1.72 -6.98
C ASP A 83 -11.16 1.90 -6.87
N LEU A 84 -10.41 1.58 -7.92
CA LEU A 84 -8.96 1.75 -7.93
C LEU A 84 -8.57 3.20 -7.62
N ARG A 85 -9.25 4.18 -8.23
CA ARG A 85 -9.01 5.62 -7.99
C ARG A 85 -9.41 6.01 -6.57
N THR A 86 -10.64 5.70 -6.18
CA THR A 86 -11.23 6.12 -4.91
C THR A 86 -10.45 5.54 -3.72
N PHE A 87 -10.06 4.24 -3.79
CA PHE A 87 -9.28 3.59 -2.73
C PHE A 87 -7.87 4.14 -2.66
N SER A 88 -7.24 4.44 -3.79
CA SER A 88 -5.91 5.04 -3.84
C SER A 88 -5.90 6.44 -3.22
N ASP A 89 -6.89 7.25 -3.53
CA ASP A 89 -7.05 8.60 -2.97
C ASP A 89 -7.36 8.56 -1.47
N PHE A 90 -8.13 7.58 -1.01
CA PHE A 90 -8.39 7.37 0.41
C PHE A 90 -7.12 6.97 1.16
N ILE A 91 -6.37 6.00 0.65
CA ILE A 91 -5.10 5.51 1.23
C ILE A 91 -4.07 6.64 1.35
N ALA A 92 -3.99 7.51 0.36
CA ALA A 92 -3.06 8.65 0.39
C ALA A 92 -3.37 9.66 1.52
N LYS A 93 -4.61 9.69 2.02
CA LYS A 93 -5.06 10.58 3.10
C LYS A 93 -4.94 9.96 4.49
N ILE A 94 -4.77 8.63 4.61
CA ILE A 94 -4.52 7.97 5.89
C ILE A 94 -3.15 8.47 6.44
N PRO A 95 -3.00 8.67 7.75
CA PRO A 95 -1.73 9.08 8.34
C PRO A 95 -0.57 8.17 7.95
N LYS A 96 0.60 8.78 7.69
CA LYS A 96 1.83 8.01 7.42
C LYS A 96 2.19 7.15 8.63
N PRO A 97 2.73 5.92 8.43
CA PRO A 97 3.24 5.10 9.51
C PRO A 97 4.33 5.82 10.30
N ALA A 98 4.32 5.63 11.61
CA ALA A 98 5.37 6.11 12.49
C ALA A 98 6.59 5.18 12.45
N ALA A 99 7.77 5.75 12.68
CA ALA A 99 8.96 4.96 12.94
C ALA A 99 8.78 4.13 14.23
N PRO A 100 9.42 2.95 14.36
CA PRO A 100 9.48 2.22 15.62
C PRO A 100 9.97 3.10 16.77
N ALA A 101 9.43 2.87 17.97
CA ALA A 101 9.76 3.68 19.15
C ALA A 101 11.21 3.46 19.65
N ASP A 102 11.82 2.31 19.32
CA ASP A 102 13.19 2.01 19.68
C ASP A 102 14.19 2.91 18.94
N ALA A 103 15.35 3.15 19.60
CA ALA A 103 16.40 3.97 18.99
C ALA A 103 17.13 3.24 17.83
N GLY A 104 16.94 1.94 17.74
CA GLY A 104 17.63 1.08 16.78
C GLY A 104 19.11 0.86 17.10
N ASP A 105 19.73 -0.07 16.36
CA ASP A 105 21.17 -0.29 16.38
C ASP A 105 21.90 0.79 15.57
N PRO A 106 22.74 1.63 16.21
CA PRO A 106 23.43 2.74 15.53
C PRO A 106 24.31 2.27 14.35
N ALA A 107 24.96 1.12 14.49
CA ALA A 107 25.86 0.59 13.45
C ALA A 107 25.05 0.15 12.21
N ARG A 108 23.91 -0.52 12.40
CA ARG A 108 23.02 -0.89 11.30
C ARG A 108 22.42 0.36 10.64
N LEU A 109 21.99 1.35 11.43
CA LEU A 109 21.46 2.62 10.90
C LEU A 109 22.51 3.33 10.04
N GLN A 110 23.78 3.41 10.52
CA GLN A 110 24.86 4.03 9.77
C GLN A 110 25.15 3.29 8.44
N ARG A 111 25.20 1.94 8.46
CA ARG A 111 25.42 1.17 7.22
C ARG A 111 24.26 1.32 6.25
N GLY A 112 23.02 1.23 6.72
CA GLY A 112 21.83 1.41 5.89
C GLY A 112 21.77 2.81 5.27
N GLN A 113 22.08 3.86 6.04
CA GLN A 113 22.16 5.23 5.54
C GLN A 113 23.24 5.38 4.44
N ALA A 114 24.42 4.82 4.66
CA ALA A 114 25.49 4.85 3.66
C ALA A 114 25.07 4.15 2.36
N LEU A 115 24.35 3.04 2.44
CA LEU A 115 23.82 2.32 1.28
C LEU A 115 22.76 3.13 0.53
N VAL A 116 21.85 3.82 1.23
CA VAL A 116 20.86 4.72 0.60
C VAL A 116 21.55 5.81 -0.18
N GLN A 117 22.61 6.42 0.35
CA GLN A 117 23.40 7.45 -0.31
C GLN A 117 24.20 6.88 -1.50
N GLN A 118 24.89 5.76 -1.30
CA GLN A 118 25.72 5.11 -2.31
C GLN A 118 24.89 4.73 -3.55
N HIS A 119 23.69 4.19 -3.35
CA HIS A 119 22.80 3.75 -4.42
C HIS A 119 21.76 4.79 -4.82
N ARG A 120 21.86 6.02 -4.25
CA ARG A 120 21.05 7.18 -4.62
C ARG A 120 19.53 6.93 -4.58
N CYS A 121 19.08 6.18 -3.60
CA CYS A 121 17.65 5.85 -3.45
C CYS A 121 16.77 7.11 -3.34
N ASP A 122 17.31 8.17 -2.72
CA ASP A 122 16.70 9.48 -2.53
C ASP A 122 16.41 10.23 -3.84
N THR A 123 17.11 9.92 -4.93
CA THR A 123 16.87 10.56 -6.23
C THR A 123 15.44 10.31 -6.76
N CYS A 124 14.94 9.09 -6.58
CA CYS A 124 13.60 8.70 -6.98
C CYS A 124 12.60 8.80 -5.81
N HIS A 125 13.00 8.31 -4.62
CA HIS A 125 12.11 8.23 -3.45
C HIS A 125 12.03 9.52 -2.63
N ASN A 126 12.66 10.62 -3.04
CA ASN A 126 12.90 11.88 -2.30
C ASN A 126 13.89 11.73 -1.13
N PRO A 127 14.51 12.83 -0.65
CA PRO A 127 15.47 12.79 0.47
C PRO A 127 14.90 12.23 1.77
N ASP A 128 13.61 12.41 2.02
CA ASP A 128 12.88 11.86 3.17
C ASP A 128 12.23 10.50 2.89
N LEU A 129 12.52 9.90 1.74
CA LEU A 129 11.96 8.63 1.26
C LEU A 129 10.42 8.60 1.24
N SER A 130 9.80 9.78 1.10
CA SER A 130 8.34 9.94 1.03
C SER A 130 7.72 9.49 -0.30
N GLY A 131 8.54 9.32 -1.34
CA GLY A 131 8.08 9.03 -2.68
C GLY A 131 7.41 10.21 -3.38
N LYS A 132 7.12 10.04 -4.65
CA LYS A 132 6.42 11.03 -5.50
C LYS A 132 5.74 10.33 -6.67
N GLU A 133 4.56 10.78 -7.06
CA GLU A 133 3.82 10.21 -8.20
C GLU A 133 3.70 8.68 -8.11
N ASN A 134 4.24 7.94 -9.09
CA ASN A 134 4.25 6.48 -9.11
C ASN A 134 5.46 5.87 -8.35
N VAL A 135 6.34 6.67 -7.78
CA VAL A 135 7.43 6.20 -6.91
C VAL A 135 6.91 6.13 -5.46
N PRO A 136 6.95 4.97 -4.80
CA PRO A 136 6.32 4.81 -3.50
C PRO A 136 7.06 5.52 -2.35
N ARG A 137 6.30 5.92 -1.33
CA ARG A 137 6.84 6.16 0.01
C ARG A 137 7.40 4.84 0.53
N ILE A 138 8.66 4.84 0.94
CA ILE A 138 9.31 3.69 1.58
C ILE A 138 9.72 3.98 3.02
N ALA A 139 9.84 5.25 3.42
CA ALA A 139 10.10 5.64 4.80
C ALA A 139 9.07 5.02 5.76
N ASN A 140 9.57 4.46 6.88
CA ASN A 140 8.76 3.83 7.93
C ASN A 140 7.84 2.71 7.42
N GLN A 141 8.22 2.07 6.32
CA GLN A 141 7.60 0.82 5.89
C GLN A 141 8.10 -0.32 6.76
N ARG A 142 7.32 -1.38 6.94
CA ARG A 142 7.72 -2.58 7.69
C ARG A 142 9.07 -3.13 7.21
N GLU A 143 9.96 -3.41 8.16
CA GLU A 143 11.32 -3.91 7.87
C GLU A 143 11.28 -5.25 7.11
N ASP A 144 10.44 -6.19 7.56
CA ASP A 144 10.28 -7.51 6.93
C ASP A 144 9.77 -7.40 5.49
N TYR A 145 8.75 -6.55 5.25
CA TYR A 145 8.23 -6.30 3.92
C TYR A 145 9.27 -5.63 3.00
N LEU A 146 10.04 -4.68 3.52
CA LEU A 146 11.13 -4.04 2.76
C LEU A 146 12.19 -5.06 2.39
N ALA A 147 12.67 -5.87 3.35
CA ALA A 147 13.69 -6.88 3.10
C ALA A 147 13.24 -7.87 2.03
N LYS A 148 12.02 -8.40 2.17
CA LYS A 148 11.40 -9.28 1.17
C LYS A 148 11.32 -8.62 -0.21
N THR A 149 10.77 -7.41 -0.28
CA THR A 149 10.54 -6.71 -1.55
C THR A 149 11.84 -6.35 -2.27
N LEU A 150 12.87 -5.90 -1.52
CA LEU A 150 14.18 -5.59 -2.09
C LEU A 150 14.88 -6.85 -2.61
N ALA A 151 14.76 -7.97 -1.90
CA ALA A 151 15.27 -9.27 -2.38
C ALA A 151 14.55 -9.71 -3.66
N GLU A 152 13.23 -9.59 -3.72
CA GLU A 152 12.42 -9.92 -4.89
C GLU A 152 12.75 -9.05 -6.12
N TYR A 153 13.11 -7.77 -5.94
CA TYR A 153 13.62 -6.94 -7.04
C TYR A 153 15.02 -7.36 -7.46
N LYS A 154 15.89 -7.74 -6.51
CA LYS A 154 17.26 -8.18 -6.81
C LYS A 154 17.30 -9.48 -7.61
N ASP A 155 16.46 -10.45 -7.28
CA ASP A 155 16.37 -11.74 -7.99
C ASP A 155 15.40 -11.71 -9.19
N ASN A 156 14.81 -10.53 -9.47
CA ASN A 156 13.85 -10.30 -10.55
C ASN A 156 12.58 -11.18 -10.48
N SER A 157 12.21 -11.65 -9.29
CA SER A 157 10.94 -12.35 -9.05
C SER A 157 9.76 -11.39 -8.90
N ARG A 158 10.02 -10.12 -8.52
CA ARG A 158 9.04 -9.05 -8.48
C ARG A 158 9.12 -8.17 -9.72
N HIS A 159 8.14 -8.30 -10.59
CA HIS A 159 8.00 -7.37 -11.71
C HIS A 159 7.33 -6.07 -11.22
N GLY A 160 8.03 -4.95 -11.37
CA GLY A 160 7.49 -3.61 -11.15
C GLY A 160 6.68 -3.13 -12.35
N TYR A 161 6.13 -1.92 -12.24
CA TYR A 161 5.52 -1.21 -13.38
C TYR A 161 6.57 -0.96 -14.48
N ASP A 162 7.82 -0.72 -14.06
CA ASP A 162 9.00 -0.62 -14.91
C ASP A 162 10.20 -1.37 -14.29
N ALA A 163 11.31 -1.47 -15.00
CA ALA A 163 12.49 -2.21 -14.56
C ALA A 163 13.40 -1.45 -13.57
N SER A 164 13.15 -0.17 -13.29
CA SER A 164 14.09 0.71 -12.58
C SER A 164 14.53 0.15 -11.23
N MET A 165 13.60 -0.40 -10.42
CA MET A 165 13.97 -0.95 -9.12
C MET A 165 14.80 -2.23 -9.22
N ALA A 166 14.55 -3.08 -10.20
CA ALA A 166 15.38 -4.27 -10.44
C ALA A 166 16.80 -3.88 -10.86
N GLU A 167 16.94 -2.88 -11.73
CA GLU A 167 18.24 -2.33 -12.17
C GLU A 167 19.03 -1.74 -10.99
N VAL A 168 18.38 -0.94 -10.12
CA VAL A 168 19.00 -0.38 -8.91
C VAL A 168 19.44 -1.47 -7.94
N MET A 169 18.62 -2.53 -7.78
CA MET A 169 18.91 -3.61 -6.84
C MET A 169 19.96 -4.61 -7.35
N ALA A 170 20.17 -4.72 -8.66
CA ALA A 170 21.09 -5.69 -9.26
C ALA A 170 22.52 -5.65 -8.66
N PRO A 171 23.18 -4.48 -8.49
CA PRO A 171 24.53 -4.39 -7.94
C PRO A 171 24.60 -4.53 -6.41
N ILE A 172 23.49 -4.43 -5.68
CA ILE A 172 23.46 -4.46 -4.21
C ILE A 172 23.65 -5.90 -3.73
N ALA A 173 24.62 -6.13 -2.84
CA ALA A 173 24.83 -7.48 -2.27
C ALA A 173 23.65 -7.93 -1.38
N ALA A 174 23.33 -9.20 -1.38
CA ALA A 174 22.18 -9.72 -0.63
C ALA A 174 22.27 -9.41 0.87
N GLU A 175 23.49 -9.41 1.42
CA GLU A 175 23.78 -9.12 2.83
C GLU A 175 23.48 -7.67 3.22
N GLN A 176 23.50 -6.75 2.23
CA GLN A 176 23.24 -5.32 2.43
C GLN A 176 21.74 -5.01 2.53
N ILE A 177 20.87 -5.89 2.01
CA ILE A 177 19.42 -5.69 2.00
C ILE A 177 18.87 -5.55 3.42
N ALA A 178 19.38 -6.33 4.38
CA ALA A 178 18.93 -6.26 5.76
C ALA A 178 19.20 -4.91 6.42
N ASP A 179 20.37 -4.29 6.16
CA ASP A 179 20.70 -2.97 6.71
C ASP A 179 19.95 -1.85 5.98
N LEU A 180 19.72 -1.98 4.66
CA LEU A 180 18.85 -1.07 3.91
C LEU A 180 17.42 -1.06 4.48
N ALA A 181 16.81 -2.25 4.61
CA ALA A 181 15.46 -2.39 5.13
C ALA A 181 15.35 -1.85 6.57
N TYR A 182 16.36 -2.12 7.40
CA TYR A 182 16.43 -1.66 8.78
C TYR A 182 16.43 -0.13 8.89
N PHE A 183 17.27 0.54 8.11
CA PHE A 183 17.38 1.99 8.10
C PHE A 183 16.08 2.63 7.58
N VAL A 184 15.59 2.18 6.42
CA VAL A 184 14.40 2.74 5.78
C VAL A 184 13.15 2.58 6.66
N ALA A 185 13.04 1.47 7.39
CA ALA A 185 11.95 1.24 8.34
C ALA A 185 12.00 2.16 9.57
N ARG A 186 13.13 2.83 9.84
CA ARG A 186 13.37 3.70 11.01
C ARG A 186 13.71 5.13 10.66
N MET A 187 13.33 5.59 9.45
CA MET A 187 13.52 6.99 9.04
C MET A 187 12.82 7.95 9.99
N ARG A 188 13.52 9.01 10.41
CA ARG A 188 13.02 10.07 11.31
C ARG A 188 13.21 11.45 10.71
#